data_d265b2affaaeba602206fb2d96860201
#
_entry.id   d265b2affaaeba602206fb2d96860201
#
_cell.length_a   1.000
_cell.length_b   1.000
_cell.length_c   1.000
_cell.angle_alpha   90.00
_cell.angle_beta   90.00
_cell.angle_gamma   90.00
#
_symmetry.space_group_name_H-M   'P 1'
#
loop_
_entity.id
_entity.type
_entity.pdbx_description
1 polymer ?
#
loop_
_entity_poly.entity_id
_entity_poly.type
_entity_poly.pdbx_seq_one_letter_code
_entity_poly.pdbx_strand_id
1 'polypeptide(L)'
;TTKFGYEGYFLRFINYNRENPEHALPVIHGIYPNMARVANVNTVTEEFYLEDEEAAVHIQLSQQNLLKAEVFVREQTEEGEEWIPWRQSSRSVENGRSCQLDMASGELFFRKHQFSGFRLAEEGPHIRVLHSNYSGSVANVPAGAITIPGTAIRYLSEVTNPFPAYGGYDGYTEETAMRLVSGMLRTRNRAVTRKDFAELIAQESYGIRKVKCVNQMNQITIAVLVEEYEKGAHVFSGIKKAIRDRLLRDSALMPSGKSLTLIQPHFIRMNVRVWLEKDSMDQAYDLQQRAL
;
A
#
# COMPACT_ATOMS: atom_id res chain seq x y z
N THR A 1 -40.94 -6.30 7.60
CA THR A 1 -41.17 -7.74 7.84
C THR A 1 -40.90 -8.07 9.30
N THR A 2 -41.77 -8.86 9.89
CA THR A 2 -41.62 -9.33 11.28
C THR A 2 -40.99 -10.71 11.28
N LYS A 3 -39.84 -10.88 11.97
CA LYS A 3 -39.15 -12.16 12.18
C LYS A 3 -38.70 -12.26 13.64
N PHE A 4 -38.78 -13.44 14.22
CA PHE A 4 -38.36 -13.70 15.61
C PHE A 4 -38.99 -12.78 16.65
N GLY A 5 -40.25 -12.28 16.38
CA GLY A 5 -40.93 -11.35 17.26
C GLY A 5 -40.54 -9.87 17.13
N TYR A 6 -39.65 -9.54 16.18
CA TYR A 6 -39.18 -8.18 15.93
C TYR A 6 -39.65 -7.70 14.55
N GLU A 7 -40.03 -6.44 14.47
CA GLU A 7 -40.33 -5.76 13.21
C GLU A 7 -39.09 -4.99 12.72
N GLY A 8 -38.64 -5.22 11.46
CA GLY A 8 -37.52 -4.53 10.91
C GLY A 8 -36.97 -5.16 9.63
N TYR A 9 -35.75 -4.74 9.25
CA TYR A 9 -34.99 -5.30 8.16
C TYR A 9 -34.00 -6.33 8.71
N PHE A 10 -33.95 -7.49 8.06
CA PHE A 10 -33.12 -8.61 8.51
C PHE A 10 -32.06 -8.95 7.46
N LEU A 11 -30.83 -9.09 7.91
CA LEU A 11 -29.73 -9.61 7.10
C LEU A 11 -29.54 -11.11 7.39
N ARG A 12 -29.43 -11.91 6.36
CA ARG A 12 -29.20 -13.35 6.48
C ARG A 12 -27.81 -13.67 5.93
N PHE A 13 -26.97 -14.27 6.75
CA PHE A 13 -25.67 -14.81 6.35
C PHE A 13 -25.80 -16.29 6.08
N ILE A 14 -25.31 -16.75 4.94
CA ILE A 14 -25.41 -18.15 4.52
C ILE A 14 -23.99 -18.62 4.18
N ASN A 15 -23.57 -19.72 4.82
CA ASN A 15 -22.37 -20.41 4.42
C ASN A 15 -22.71 -21.39 3.29
N TYR A 16 -22.22 -21.12 2.08
CA TYR A 16 -22.46 -21.96 0.89
C TYR A 16 -21.49 -23.11 0.73
N ASN A 17 -20.66 -23.40 1.70
CA ASN A 17 -19.71 -24.51 1.58
C ASN A 17 -20.45 -25.85 1.68
N ARG A 18 -21.02 -26.30 0.54
CA ARG A 18 -21.82 -27.54 0.45
C ARG A 18 -20.95 -28.80 0.39
N GLU A 19 -19.66 -28.67 0.06
CA GLU A 19 -18.80 -29.83 -0.19
C GLU A 19 -18.22 -30.45 1.08
N ASN A 20 -18.19 -29.72 2.20
CA ASN A 20 -17.69 -30.21 3.47
C ASN A 20 -18.44 -29.56 4.64
N PRO A 21 -19.56 -30.12 5.09
CA PRO A 21 -20.30 -29.59 6.25
C PRO A 21 -19.54 -29.70 7.58
N GLU A 22 -18.46 -30.49 7.63
CA GLU A 22 -17.59 -30.67 8.81
C GLU A 22 -16.47 -29.61 8.91
N HIS A 23 -16.29 -28.75 7.90
CA HIS A 23 -15.38 -27.65 8.02
C HIS A 23 -15.91 -26.63 9.04
N ALA A 24 -15.06 -26.32 10.00
CA ALA A 24 -15.36 -25.38 11.06
C ALA A 24 -16.01 -24.10 10.49
N LEU A 25 -17.15 -23.72 11.06
CA LEU A 25 -17.82 -22.46 10.72
C LEU A 25 -16.80 -21.30 10.92
N PRO A 26 -16.75 -20.36 9.97
CA PRO A 26 -15.89 -19.20 10.16
C PRO A 26 -16.30 -18.45 11.43
N VAL A 27 -15.32 -18.10 12.25
CA VAL A 27 -15.53 -17.26 13.42
C VAL A 27 -15.79 -15.83 12.94
N ILE A 28 -17.00 -15.32 13.21
CA ILE A 28 -17.39 -13.94 12.88
C ILE A 28 -17.16 -13.10 14.13
N HIS A 29 -16.16 -12.24 14.11
CA HIS A 29 -15.82 -11.35 15.24
C HIS A 29 -16.71 -10.11 15.32
N GLY A 30 -17.38 -9.73 14.23
CA GLY A 30 -18.27 -8.58 14.19
C GLY A 30 -18.91 -8.37 12.83
N ILE A 31 -20.03 -7.67 12.82
CA ILE A 31 -20.75 -7.26 11.62
C ILE A 31 -20.99 -5.75 11.74
N TYR A 32 -20.48 -5.01 10.78
CA TYR A 32 -20.51 -3.54 10.79
C TYR A 32 -21.21 -3.04 9.52
N PRO A 33 -22.55 -2.96 9.50
CA PRO A 33 -23.32 -2.67 8.28
C PRO A 33 -23.10 -1.25 7.73
N ASN A 34 -22.75 -0.29 8.60
CA ASN A 34 -22.57 1.11 8.24
C ASN A 34 -21.08 1.51 8.22
N MET A 35 -20.20 0.57 7.91
CA MET A 35 -18.77 0.84 7.86
C MET A 35 -18.32 1.17 6.44
N ALA A 36 -17.52 2.23 6.30
CA ALA A 36 -16.79 2.56 5.09
C ALA A 36 -15.28 2.44 5.35
N ARG A 37 -14.54 1.98 4.34
CA ARG A 37 -13.08 2.00 4.38
C ARG A 37 -12.60 3.39 3.98
N VAL A 38 -11.82 4.00 4.85
CA VAL A 38 -11.20 5.30 4.63
C VAL A 38 -9.68 5.17 4.64
N ALA A 39 -9.00 6.10 3.99
CA ALA A 39 -7.54 6.18 4.00
C ALA A 39 -7.13 7.59 4.42
N ASN A 40 -6.03 7.69 5.17
CA ASN A 40 -5.41 8.97 5.46
C ASN A 40 -4.57 9.39 4.26
N VAL A 41 -5.19 10.14 3.36
CA VAL A 41 -4.58 10.67 2.14
C VAL A 41 -5.04 12.11 1.97
N ASN A 42 -4.09 13.03 1.86
CA ASN A 42 -4.36 14.41 1.51
C ASN A 42 -4.14 14.59 0.00
N THR A 43 -5.20 14.90 -0.72
CA THR A 43 -5.16 15.10 -2.18
C THR A 43 -5.28 16.59 -2.49
N VAL A 44 -4.34 17.08 -3.28
CA VAL A 44 -4.28 18.47 -3.72
C VAL A 44 -4.22 18.51 -5.24
N THR A 45 -4.87 19.49 -5.83
CA THR A 45 -4.76 19.83 -7.25
C THR A 45 -4.05 21.17 -7.35
N GLU A 46 -2.94 21.19 -8.07
CA GLU A 46 -2.16 22.41 -8.35
C GLU A 46 -2.13 22.68 -9.84
N GLU A 47 -2.15 23.93 -10.19
CA GLU A 47 -2.12 24.40 -11.60
C GLU A 47 -0.97 25.36 -11.79
N PHE A 48 -0.25 25.22 -12.89
CA PHE A 48 0.96 25.97 -13.19
C PHE A 48 0.89 26.56 -14.62
N TYR A 49 1.43 27.76 -14.75
CA TYR A 49 1.60 28.45 -16.00
C TYR A 49 3.00 28.18 -16.55
N LEU A 50 3.12 28.00 -17.85
CA LEU A 50 4.39 28.00 -18.55
C LEU A 50 4.62 29.38 -19.17
N GLU A 51 5.73 30.00 -18.79
CA GLU A 51 6.11 31.32 -19.30
C GLU A 51 6.86 31.20 -20.63
N ASP A 52 7.56 30.08 -20.86
CA ASP A 52 8.36 29.82 -22.07
C ASP A 52 8.29 28.34 -22.44
N GLU A 53 7.64 28.00 -23.55
CA GLU A 53 7.46 26.64 -24.03
C GLU A 53 8.78 25.96 -24.46
N GLU A 54 9.82 26.76 -24.76
CA GLU A 54 11.12 26.24 -25.15
C GLU A 54 12.06 25.95 -23.97
N ALA A 55 11.75 26.43 -22.77
CA ALA A 55 12.58 26.25 -21.60
C ALA A 55 12.37 24.86 -20.96
N ALA A 56 13.40 24.38 -20.25
CA ALA A 56 13.23 23.27 -19.32
C ALA A 56 12.44 23.76 -18.11
N VAL A 57 11.38 23.03 -17.73
CA VAL A 57 10.47 23.47 -16.66
C VAL A 57 10.73 22.65 -15.42
N HIS A 58 11.01 23.33 -14.31
CA HIS A 58 11.12 22.77 -12.98
C HIS A 58 9.97 23.30 -12.12
N ILE A 59 9.18 22.42 -11.56
CA ILE A 59 8.05 22.76 -10.70
C ILE A 59 8.23 22.04 -9.38
N GLN A 60 8.22 22.78 -8.28
CA GLN A 60 8.16 22.23 -6.93
C GLN A 60 6.71 22.17 -6.47
N LEU A 61 6.20 20.96 -6.24
CA LEU A 61 4.87 20.74 -5.68
C LEU A 61 4.84 21.11 -4.20
N SER A 62 3.68 21.50 -3.70
CA SER A 62 3.49 21.88 -2.30
C SER A 62 3.65 20.72 -1.31
N GLN A 63 3.51 19.49 -1.79
CA GLN A 63 3.66 18.28 -0.98
C GLN A 63 4.89 17.47 -1.38
N GLN A 64 5.48 16.81 -0.40
CA GLN A 64 6.56 15.84 -0.55
C GLN A 64 6.07 14.46 -0.11
N ASN A 65 6.87 13.41 -0.36
CA ASN A 65 6.54 12.02 -0.04
C ASN A 65 5.19 11.61 -0.65
N LEU A 66 5.08 11.81 -1.96
CA LEU A 66 3.85 11.57 -2.70
C LEU A 66 3.54 10.08 -2.77
N LEU A 67 2.29 9.73 -2.49
CA LEU A 67 1.75 8.38 -2.67
C LEU A 67 1.35 8.14 -4.14
N LYS A 68 0.73 9.15 -4.74
CA LYS A 68 0.22 9.12 -6.10
C LYS A 68 0.30 10.52 -6.69
N ALA A 69 0.60 10.60 -7.96
CA ALA A 69 0.47 11.84 -8.70
C ALA A 69 0.04 11.55 -10.14
N GLU A 70 -0.79 12.40 -10.68
CA GLU A 70 -1.23 12.40 -12.08
C GLU A 70 -0.97 13.77 -12.65
N VAL A 71 -0.26 13.81 -13.77
CA VAL A 71 0.13 15.05 -14.44
C VAL A 71 -0.66 15.18 -15.73
N PHE A 72 -1.28 16.33 -15.91
CA PHE A 72 -2.04 16.69 -17.10
C PHE A 72 -1.46 17.96 -17.70
N VAL A 73 -1.38 18.00 -19.02
CA VAL A 73 -1.02 19.19 -19.77
C VAL A 73 -2.21 19.62 -20.62
N ARG A 74 -2.49 20.90 -20.66
CA ARG A 74 -3.59 21.47 -21.43
C ARG A 74 -3.13 21.73 -22.84
N GLU A 75 -3.64 20.93 -23.76
CA GLU A 75 -3.26 20.95 -25.18
C GLU A 75 -4.42 21.43 -26.05
N GLN A 76 -4.10 22.13 -27.13
CA GLN A 76 -5.05 22.46 -28.15
C GLN A 76 -5.23 21.26 -29.08
N THR A 77 -6.43 20.68 -29.12
CA THR A 77 -6.82 19.57 -29.98
C THR A 77 -7.76 20.08 -31.12
N GLU A 78 -8.14 19.19 -32.03
CA GLU A 78 -9.12 19.50 -33.09
C GLU A 78 -10.52 19.80 -32.52
N GLU A 79 -10.82 19.26 -31.31
CA GLU A 79 -12.10 19.43 -30.61
C GLU A 79 -12.10 20.61 -29.64
N GLY A 80 -10.95 21.26 -29.45
CA GLY A 80 -10.75 22.36 -28.51
C GLY A 80 -9.61 22.13 -27.54
N GLU A 81 -9.61 22.86 -26.45
CA GLU A 81 -8.60 22.72 -25.39
C GLU A 81 -8.97 21.61 -24.42
N GLU A 82 -8.06 20.66 -24.24
CA GLU A 82 -8.27 19.49 -23.36
C GLU A 82 -7.10 19.24 -22.43
N TRP A 83 -7.39 18.69 -21.24
CA TRP A 83 -6.42 18.19 -20.29
C TRP A 83 -5.98 16.78 -20.66
N ILE A 84 -4.79 16.63 -21.23
CA ILE A 84 -4.23 15.37 -21.69
C ILE A 84 -3.30 14.79 -20.62
N PRO A 85 -3.49 13.51 -20.20
CA PRO A 85 -2.62 12.90 -19.21
C PRO A 85 -1.22 12.62 -19.77
N TRP A 86 -0.20 13.07 -19.03
CA TRP A 86 1.20 12.83 -19.34
C TRP A 86 1.75 11.72 -18.46
N ARG A 87 2.54 10.83 -19.03
CA ARG A 87 3.09 9.70 -18.31
C ARG A 87 4.34 10.08 -17.52
N GLN A 88 4.42 9.59 -16.30
CA GLN A 88 5.67 9.67 -15.55
C GLN A 88 6.65 8.64 -16.11
N SER A 89 7.87 9.07 -16.43
CA SER A 89 8.94 8.22 -16.95
C SER A 89 10.25 8.52 -16.24
N SER A 90 10.92 7.49 -15.77
CA SER A 90 12.30 7.59 -15.26
C SER A 90 13.35 7.63 -16.35
N ARG A 91 12.96 7.35 -17.59
CA ARG A 91 13.83 7.41 -18.77
C ARG A 91 13.31 8.49 -19.73
N SER A 92 14.25 9.20 -20.37
CA SER A 92 13.88 10.11 -21.45
C SER A 92 13.31 9.30 -22.62
N VAL A 93 12.00 9.33 -22.78
CA VAL A 93 11.38 8.94 -24.04
C VAL A 93 11.53 10.16 -24.93
N GLU A 94 12.27 10.02 -26.02
CA GLU A 94 12.69 11.15 -26.87
C GLU A 94 11.53 11.92 -27.49
N ASN A 95 10.38 11.32 -27.71
CA ASN A 95 9.22 11.99 -28.25
C ASN A 95 7.94 11.43 -27.62
N GLY A 96 7.28 12.18 -26.76
CA GLY A 96 6.01 11.75 -26.19
C GLY A 96 5.57 12.56 -24.97
N ARG A 97 4.31 12.41 -24.64
CA ARG A 97 3.66 12.99 -23.46
C ARG A 97 4.18 12.34 -22.19
N SER A 98 5.38 12.78 -21.77
CA SER A 98 6.05 12.25 -20.58
C SER A 98 6.69 13.35 -19.74
N CYS A 99 6.76 13.15 -18.45
CA CYS A 99 7.42 14.03 -17.49
C CYS A 99 8.24 13.21 -16.52
N GLN A 100 9.17 13.84 -15.81
CA GLN A 100 9.88 13.24 -14.68
C GLN A 100 9.33 13.82 -13.39
N LEU A 101 8.94 12.97 -12.48
CA LEU A 101 8.48 13.37 -11.16
C LEU A 101 9.22 12.57 -10.12
N ASP A 102 9.91 13.27 -9.23
CA ASP A 102 10.45 12.68 -8.01
C ASP A 102 9.36 12.66 -6.94
N MET A 103 8.88 11.46 -6.63
CA MET A 103 7.82 11.27 -5.64
C MET A 103 8.26 11.61 -4.22
N ALA A 104 9.57 11.58 -3.92
CA ALA A 104 10.08 11.88 -2.59
C ALA A 104 10.18 13.38 -2.35
N SER A 105 10.79 14.12 -3.28
CA SER A 105 10.94 15.57 -3.16
C SER A 105 9.70 16.35 -3.61
N GLY A 106 8.85 15.75 -4.47
CA GLY A 106 7.75 16.45 -5.12
C GLY A 106 8.21 17.36 -6.25
N GLU A 107 9.39 17.10 -6.83
CA GLU A 107 9.95 17.89 -7.93
C GLU A 107 9.50 17.32 -9.27
N LEU A 108 8.79 18.13 -10.05
CA LEU A 108 8.32 17.80 -11.39
C LEU A 108 9.18 18.51 -12.43
N PHE A 109 9.67 17.74 -13.39
CA PHE A 109 10.57 18.21 -14.42
C PHE A 109 10.09 17.85 -15.81
N PHE A 110 10.11 18.84 -16.72
CA PHE A 110 9.91 18.68 -18.14
C PHE A 110 11.16 19.12 -18.91
N ARG A 111 11.52 18.36 -19.91
CA ARG A 111 12.64 18.71 -20.78
C ARG A 111 12.21 19.70 -21.85
N LYS A 112 13.14 20.57 -22.25
CA LYS A 112 12.93 21.61 -23.23
C LYS A 112 12.19 21.18 -24.52
N HIS A 113 12.46 20.00 -25.03
CA HIS A 113 11.90 19.52 -26.31
C HIS A 113 10.60 18.71 -26.16
N GLN A 114 10.13 18.46 -24.95
CA GLN A 114 8.93 17.61 -24.75
C GLN A 114 7.64 18.27 -25.25
N PHE A 115 7.59 19.60 -25.23
CA PHE A 115 6.43 20.34 -25.72
C PHE A 115 6.47 20.62 -27.24
N SER A 116 7.59 20.42 -27.92
CA SER A 116 7.78 20.80 -29.32
C SER A 116 6.87 20.09 -30.34
N GLY A 117 6.20 19.03 -29.96
CA GLY A 117 5.26 18.28 -30.79
C GLY A 117 3.79 18.57 -30.50
N PHE A 118 3.50 19.44 -29.54
CA PHE A 118 2.15 19.71 -29.05
C PHE A 118 1.87 21.21 -29.05
N ARG A 119 0.61 21.60 -29.32
CA ARG A 119 0.16 22.97 -29.13
C ARG A 119 -0.43 23.08 -27.73
N LEU A 120 0.15 23.91 -26.89
CA LEU A 120 -0.41 24.24 -25.59
C LEU A 120 -1.61 25.18 -25.75
N ALA A 121 -2.47 25.22 -24.74
CA ALA A 121 -3.56 26.16 -24.66
C ALA A 121 -3.02 27.62 -24.68
N GLU A 122 -3.76 28.55 -25.31
CA GLU A 122 -3.30 29.93 -25.40
C GLU A 122 -3.53 30.72 -24.11
N GLU A 123 -4.56 30.37 -23.35
CA GLU A 123 -4.91 31.07 -22.12
C GLU A 123 -5.04 30.11 -20.92
N GLY A 124 -4.72 30.60 -19.73
CA GLY A 124 -4.90 29.88 -18.49
C GLY A 124 -3.72 28.96 -18.09
N PRO A 125 -3.89 28.14 -17.06
CA PRO A 125 -2.84 27.23 -16.62
C PRO A 125 -2.60 26.12 -17.66
N HIS A 126 -1.32 25.77 -17.87
CA HIS A 126 -0.88 24.80 -18.87
C HIS A 126 -0.66 23.41 -18.28
N ILE A 127 -0.30 23.34 -16.98
CA ILE A 127 -0.01 22.07 -16.29
C ILE A 127 -0.94 21.98 -15.09
N ARG A 128 -1.57 20.82 -14.92
CA ARG A 128 -2.35 20.46 -13.75
C ARG A 128 -1.76 19.20 -13.14
N VAL A 129 -1.48 19.23 -11.86
CA VAL A 129 -1.00 18.08 -11.11
C VAL A 129 -1.98 17.74 -10.01
N LEU A 130 -2.54 16.55 -10.10
CA LEU A 130 -3.35 15.95 -9.05
C LEU A 130 -2.44 15.02 -8.26
N HIS A 131 -2.09 15.39 -7.05
CA HIS A 131 -1.18 14.59 -6.24
C HIS A 131 -1.71 14.38 -4.82
N SER A 132 -1.22 13.34 -4.19
CA SER A 132 -1.62 12.98 -2.84
C SER A 132 -0.43 12.49 -2.03
N ASN A 133 -0.39 12.88 -0.76
CA ASN A 133 0.55 12.37 0.20
C ASN A 133 -0.14 11.68 1.38
N TYR A 134 0.65 11.05 2.23
CA TYR A 134 0.20 10.35 3.43
C TYR A 134 1.04 10.77 4.64
N SER A 135 0.49 10.59 5.84
CA SER A 135 1.14 11.02 7.08
C SER A 135 2.09 9.98 7.69
N GLY A 136 2.39 8.90 6.99
CA GLY A 136 3.29 7.85 7.48
C GLY A 136 2.72 7.04 8.65
N SER A 137 3.59 6.57 9.53
CA SER A 137 3.24 5.74 10.69
C SER A 137 2.41 6.49 11.74
N VAL A 138 2.49 7.80 11.79
CA VAL A 138 1.68 8.66 12.69
C VAL A 138 0.18 8.50 12.44
N ALA A 139 -0.22 8.14 11.21
CA ALA A 139 -1.60 7.87 10.86
C ALA A 139 -2.16 6.53 11.38
N ASN A 140 -1.34 5.67 11.97
CA ASN A 140 -1.76 4.40 12.57
C ASN A 140 -2.39 4.62 13.96
N VAL A 141 -3.52 5.32 13.99
CA VAL A 141 -4.23 5.64 15.23
C VAL A 141 -4.92 4.41 15.85
N PRO A 142 -5.06 4.36 17.20
CA PRO A 142 -5.75 3.26 17.88
C PRO A 142 -7.25 3.21 17.54
N ALA A 143 -7.90 2.10 17.88
CA ALA A 143 -9.35 1.98 17.79
C ALA A 143 -10.03 3.05 18.66
N GLY A 144 -11.14 3.63 18.18
CA GLY A 144 -11.89 4.66 18.86
C GLY A 144 -11.28 6.07 18.81
N ALA A 145 -10.16 6.26 18.10
CA ALA A 145 -9.49 7.57 18.03
C ALA A 145 -10.15 8.54 17.01
N ILE A 146 -10.83 8.01 16.00
CA ILE A 146 -11.51 8.81 14.99
C ILE A 146 -12.95 9.05 15.46
N THR A 147 -13.24 10.25 15.95
CA THR A 147 -14.56 10.57 16.55
C THR A 147 -15.24 11.76 15.91
N ILE A 148 -14.53 12.55 15.10
CA ILE A 148 -15.03 13.79 14.54
C ILE A 148 -15.07 13.69 13.02
N PRO A 149 -16.24 13.85 12.37
CA PRO A 149 -16.30 13.98 10.92
C PRO A 149 -15.78 15.37 10.50
N GLY A 150 -14.99 15.43 9.40
CA GLY A 150 -14.44 16.69 8.88
C GLY A 150 -15.51 17.65 8.36
N THR A 151 -16.66 17.15 7.95
CA THR A 151 -17.82 17.94 7.53
C THR A 151 -19.09 17.40 8.18
N ALA A 152 -20.06 18.28 8.43
CA ALA A 152 -21.35 17.85 8.95
C ALA A 152 -22.11 17.01 7.91
N ILE A 153 -22.40 15.76 8.25
CA ILE A 153 -23.13 14.82 7.39
C ILE A 153 -24.54 14.63 7.96
N ARG A 154 -25.54 14.84 7.12
CA ARG A 154 -26.94 14.69 7.53
C ARG A 154 -27.22 13.24 7.96
N TYR A 155 -27.92 13.07 9.08
CA TYR A 155 -28.24 11.78 9.70
C TYR A 155 -27.03 10.99 10.27
N LEU A 156 -25.87 11.60 10.42
CA LEU A 156 -24.72 11.02 11.10
C LEU A 156 -24.68 11.55 12.54
N SER A 157 -24.90 10.69 13.52
CA SER A 157 -24.86 11.04 14.94
C SER A 157 -23.49 10.87 15.57
N GLU A 158 -22.77 9.84 15.13
CA GLU A 158 -21.48 9.46 15.70
C GLU A 158 -20.61 8.77 14.64
N VAL A 159 -19.29 8.98 14.75
CA VAL A 159 -18.28 8.31 13.94
C VAL A 159 -17.27 7.67 14.87
N THR A 160 -16.88 6.44 14.57
CA THR A 160 -15.79 5.77 15.28
C THR A 160 -15.07 4.78 14.36
N ASN A 161 -13.79 4.54 14.62
CA ASN A 161 -13.07 3.44 14.00
C ASN A 161 -13.06 2.24 14.96
N PRO A 162 -13.79 1.14 14.68
CA PRO A 162 -13.86 -0.02 15.55
C PRO A 162 -12.53 -0.80 15.61
N PHE A 163 -11.68 -0.60 14.61
CA PHE A 163 -10.34 -1.20 14.53
C PHE A 163 -9.27 -0.13 14.48
N PRO A 164 -8.05 -0.40 14.96
CA PRO A 164 -6.93 0.52 14.80
C PRO A 164 -6.62 0.72 13.30
N ALA A 165 -6.24 1.93 12.93
CA ALA A 165 -5.71 2.22 11.61
C ALA A 165 -4.37 1.51 11.41
N TYR A 166 -4.07 1.13 10.17
CA TYR A 166 -2.85 0.39 9.83
C TYR A 166 -2.37 0.74 8.42
N GLY A 167 -1.13 0.37 8.12
CA GLY A 167 -0.53 0.54 6.79
C GLY A 167 0.16 1.88 6.58
N GLY A 168 0.17 2.76 7.59
CA GLY A 168 1.05 3.94 7.60
C GLY A 168 2.51 3.51 7.77
N TYR A 169 3.39 4.02 6.91
CA TYR A 169 4.80 3.67 6.87
C TYR A 169 5.66 4.89 6.55
N ASP A 170 6.76 5.07 7.25
CA ASP A 170 7.59 6.29 7.15
C ASP A 170 8.68 6.21 6.06
N GLY A 171 8.57 5.26 5.16
CA GLY A 171 9.56 5.03 4.11
C GLY A 171 10.71 4.11 4.56
N TYR A 172 11.64 3.90 3.66
CA TYR A 172 12.79 3.05 3.91
C TYR A 172 13.97 3.85 4.47
N THR A 173 14.65 3.28 5.47
CA THR A 173 15.99 3.75 5.82
C THR A 173 16.96 3.46 4.67
N GLU A 174 18.06 4.18 4.60
CA GLU A 174 19.10 3.97 3.57
C GLU A 174 19.58 2.51 3.50
N GLU A 175 19.82 1.89 4.66
CA GLU A 175 20.22 0.48 4.76
C GLU A 175 19.15 -0.46 4.19
N THR A 176 17.89 -0.22 4.54
CA THR A 176 16.76 -1.01 4.01
C THR A 176 16.59 -0.80 2.51
N ALA A 177 16.73 0.44 2.04
CA ALA A 177 16.65 0.76 0.63
C ALA A 177 17.77 0.07 -0.18
N MET A 178 19.02 0.10 0.27
CA MET A 178 20.14 -0.59 -0.37
C MET A 178 19.92 -2.10 -0.47
N ARG A 179 19.38 -2.71 0.58
CA ARG A 179 19.04 -4.13 0.58
C ARG A 179 17.94 -4.47 -0.43
N LEU A 180 16.92 -3.63 -0.54
CA LEU A 180 15.82 -3.82 -1.48
C LEU A 180 16.22 -3.58 -2.93
N VAL A 181 17.07 -2.59 -3.21
CA VAL A 181 17.55 -2.27 -4.57
C VAL A 181 18.23 -3.48 -5.21
N SER A 182 19.04 -4.22 -4.48
CA SER A 182 19.70 -5.44 -5.01
C SER A 182 18.68 -6.49 -5.48
N GLY A 183 17.59 -6.66 -4.73
CA GLY A 183 16.47 -7.51 -5.09
C GLY A 183 15.72 -7.01 -6.33
N MET A 184 15.44 -5.71 -6.39
CA MET A 184 14.74 -5.07 -7.53
C MET A 184 15.54 -5.21 -8.83
N LEU A 185 16.84 -4.98 -8.79
CA LEU A 185 17.73 -5.13 -9.96
C LEU A 185 17.77 -6.58 -10.45
N ARG A 186 17.78 -7.54 -9.54
CA ARG A 186 17.81 -8.96 -9.86
C ARG A 186 16.47 -9.44 -10.45
N THR A 187 15.37 -9.09 -9.83
CA THR A 187 14.03 -9.53 -10.24
C THR A 187 13.48 -8.74 -11.41
N ARG A 188 13.96 -7.51 -11.62
CA ARG A 188 13.42 -6.54 -12.60
C ARG A 188 11.89 -6.37 -12.43
N ASN A 189 11.42 -6.36 -11.20
CA ASN A 189 10.00 -6.32 -10.83
C ASN A 189 9.18 -7.50 -11.38
N ARG A 190 9.80 -8.66 -11.57
CA ARG A 190 9.13 -9.85 -12.05
C ARG A 190 9.46 -11.07 -11.19
N ALA A 191 8.45 -11.72 -10.65
CA ALA A 191 8.62 -12.91 -9.82
C ALA A 191 8.50 -14.21 -10.65
N VAL A 192 9.55 -15.02 -10.61
CA VAL A 192 9.61 -16.35 -11.24
C VAL A 192 9.98 -17.42 -10.22
N THR A 193 10.97 -17.15 -9.38
CA THR A 193 11.44 -18.07 -8.34
C THR A 193 10.79 -17.77 -6.99
N ARG A 194 10.87 -18.74 -6.05
CA ARG A 194 10.39 -18.54 -4.66
C ARG A 194 10.99 -17.31 -3.99
N LYS A 195 12.26 -17.03 -4.27
CA LYS A 195 12.96 -15.88 -3.72
C LYS A 195 12.45 -14.59 -4.32
N ASP A 196 12.15 -14.58 -5.62
CA ASP A 196 11.61 -13.40 -6.30
C ASP A 196 10.22 -13.02 -5.76
N PHE A 197 9.36 -13.99 -5.48
CA PHE A 197 8.07 -13.74 -4.83
C PHE A 197 8.24 -13.05 -3.46
N ALA A 198 9.18 -13.55 -2.65
CA ALA A 198 9.45 -12.95 -1.35
C ALA A 198 10.01 -11.53 -1.49
N GLU A 199 10.91 -11.30 -2.42
CA GLU A 199 11.49 -9.97 -2.67
C GLU A 199 10.48 -8.99 -3.25
N LEU A 200 9.64 -9.42 -4.20
CA LEU A 200 8.60 -8.56 -4.77
C LEU A 200 7.61 -8.08 -3.71
N ILE A 201 7.24 -8.98 -2.78
CA ILE A 201 6.36 -8.62 -1.66
C ILE A 201 7.06 -7.70 -0.66
N ALA A 202 8.34 -7.96 -0.35
CA ALA A 202 9.11 -7.14 0.57
C ALA A 202 9.34 -5.69 0.08
N GLN A 203 9.16 -5.44 -1.21
CA GLN A 203 9.21 -4.09 -1.81
C GLN A 203 7.93 -3.29 -1.58
N GLU A 204 6.84 -3.93 -1.15
CA GLU A 204 5.60 -3.23 -0.87
C GLU A 204 5.68 -2.48 0.46
N SER A 205 5.16 -1.25 0.46
CA SER A 205 5.21 -0.32 1.61
C SER A 205 4.17 -0.63 2.70
N TYR A 206 3.87 -1.91 2.96
CA TYR A 206 2.82 -2.29 3.90
C TYR A 206 3.32 -2.71 5.28
N GLY A 207 4.53 -2.32 5.67
CA GLY A 207 5.11 -2.77 6.93
C GLY A 207 5.30 -4.28 6.98
N ILE A 208 5.90 -4.86 5.95
CA ILE A 208 6.13 -6.29 5.86
C ILE A 208 7.45 -6.64 6.52
N ARG A 209 7.38 -7.38 7.63
CA ARG A 209 8.55 -7.77 8.41
C ARG A 209 9.28 -8.99 7.84
N LYS A 210 8.52 -9.99 7.38
CA LYS A 210 9.08 -11.23 6.84
C LYS A 210 8.14 -11.91 5.86
N VAL A 211 8.71 -12.50 4.83
CA VAL A 211 7.99 -13.28 3.82
C VAL A 211 8.65 -14.64 3.66
N LYS A 212 7.85 -15.70 3.58
CA LYS A 212 8.30 -17.04 3.25
C LYS A 212 7.40 -17.65 2.17
N CYS A 213 8.01 -18.03 1.06
CA CYS A 213 7.30 -18.67 -0.06
C CYS A 213 7.59 -20.18 -0.08
N VAL A 214 6.53 -20.97 -0.18
CA VAL A 214 6.57 -22.43 -0.36
C VAL A 214 5.89 -22.75 -1.67
N ASN A 215 6.59 -23.45 -2.56
CA ASN A 215 6.06 -23.88 -3.84
C ASN A 215 5.78 -25.40 -3.79
N GLN A 216 4.52 -25.77 -3.96
CA GLN A 216 4.06 -27.14 -4.15
C GLN A 216 3.61 -27.32 -5.60
N MET A 217 3.38 -28.55 -6.07
CA MET A 217 3.15 -28.85 -7.49
C MET A 217 2.17 -27.88 -8.19
N ASN A 218 1.00 -27.65 -7.62
CA ASN A 218 -0.04 -26.79 -8.21
C ASN A 218 -0.37 -25.55 -7.38
N GLN A 219 0.36 -25.29 -6.29
CA GLN A 219 0.05 -24.23 -5.36
C GLN A 219 1.31 -23.51 -4.88
N ILE A 220 1.26 -22.19 -4.88
CA ILE A 220 2.24 -21.35 -4.22
C ILE A 220 1.59 -20.79 -2.96
N THR A 221 2.14 -21.15 -1.82
CA THR A 221 1.72 -20.64 -0.52
C THR A 221 2.75 -19.64 -0.02
N ILE A 222 2.31 -18.43 0.28
CA ILE A 222 3.16 -17.36 0.78
C ILE A 222 2.67 -16.94 2.16
N ALA A 223 3.53 -17.13 3.17
CA ALA A 223 3.32 -16.65 4.51
C ALA A 223 3.93 -15.24 4.63
N VAL A 224 3.10 -14.28 5.01
CA VAL A 224 3.47 -12.87 5.16
C VAL A 224 3.31 -12.46 6.61
N LEU A 225 4.41 -12.06 7.26
CA LEU A 225 4.40 -11.48 8.59
C LEU A 225 4.44 -9.97 8.45
N VAL A 226 3.37 -9.31 8.88
CA VAL A 226 3.29 -7.85 8.97
C VAL A 226 3.85 -7.36 10.30
N GLU A 227 4.39 -6.13 10.34
CA GLU A 227 4.95 -5.53 11.57
C GLU A 227 3.91 -5.42 12.69
N GLU A 228 2.69 -5.09 12.32
CA GLU A 228 1.58 -4.89 13.25
C GLU A 228 0.70 -6.15 13.42
N TYR A 229 1.26 -7.35 13.27
CA TYR A 229 0.49 -8.60 13.37
C TYR A 229 -0.25 -8.75 14.72
N GLU A 230 0.26 -8.13 15.78
CA GLU A 230 -0.34 -8.13 17.12
C GLU A 230 -1.68 -7.37 17.16
N LYS A 231 -1.91 -6.43 16.25
CA LYS A 231 -3.15 -5.69 16.13
C LYS A 231 -4.32 -6.52 15.57
N GLY A 232 -4.04 -7.74 15.12
CA GLY A 232 -5.05 -8.71 14.72
C GLY A 232 -5.11 -9.03 13.23
N ALA A 233 -5.96 -9.98 12.89
CA ALA A 233 -6.08 -10.54 11.54
C ALA A 233 -6.62 -9.53 10.49
N HIS A 234 -7.27 -8.45 10.92
CA HIS A 234 -7.80 -7.42 10.02
C HIS A 234 -6.71 -6.65 9.28
N VAL A 235 -5.53 -6.44 9.91
CA VAL A 235 -4.36 -5.82 9.28
C VAL A 235 -3.94 -6.62 8.06
N PHE A 236 -3.73 -7.92 8.24
CA PHE A 236 -3.36 -8.81 7.15
C PHE A 236 -4.44 -8.87 6.06
N SER A 237 -5.72 -8.96 6.45
CA SER A 237 -6.85 -8.98 5.50
C SER A 237 -6.89 -7.73 4.63
N GLY A 238 -6.55 -6.55 5.19
CA GLY A 238 -6.52 -5.29 4.49
C GLY A 238 -5.48 -5.26 3.36
N ILE A 239 -4.28 -5.75 3.62
CA ILE A 239 -3.17 -5.73 2.66
C ILE A 239 -3.14 -6.95 1.73
N LYS A 240 -3.79 -8.06 2.12
CA LYS A 240 -3.82 -9.32 1.37
C LYS A 240 -4.25 -9.14 -0.08
N LYS A 241 -5.27 -8.32 -0.32
CA LYS A 241 -5.78 -8.03 -1.65
C LYS A 241 -4.72 -7.31 -2.50
N ALA A 242 -4.10 -6.28 -1.96
CA ALA A 242 -3.08 -5.49 -2.67
C ALA A 242 -1.87 -6.36 -3.05
N ILE A 243 -1.37 -7.18 -2.11
CA ILE A 243 -0.29 -8.14 -2.38
C ILE A 243 -0.71 -9.13 -3.47
N ARG A 244 -1.92 -9.67 -3.39
CA ARG A 244 -2.41 -10.62 -4.41
C ARG A 244 -2.48 -10.00 -5.79
N ASP A 245 -3.04 -8.81 -5.90
CA ASP A 245 -3.20 -8.10 -7.18
C ASP A 245 -1.83 -7.77 -7.79
N ARG A 246 -0.86 -7.37 -6.95
CA ARG A 246 0.53 -7.16 -7.36
C ARG A 246 1.17 -8.44 -7.91
N LEU A 247 1.08 -9.53 -7.17
CA LEU A 247 1.67 -10.81 -7.57
C LEU A 247 1.04 -11.38 -8.85
N LEU A 248 -0.27 -11.23 -9.03
CA LEU A 248 -0.94 -11.66 -10.25
C LEU A 248 -0.51 -10.85 -11.48
N ARG A 249 -0.23 -9.55 -11.29
CA ARG A 249 0.22 -8.68 -12.38
C ARG A 249 1.68 -8.93 -12.75
N ASP A 250 2.57 -9.04 -11.76
CA ASP A 250 4.02 -8.98 -11.95
C ASP A 250 4.71 -10.35 -11.80
N SER A 251 3.97 -11.45 -11.88
CA SER A 251 4.54 -12.79 -11.78
C SER A 251 4.16 -13.70 -12.93
N ALA A 252 4.88 -14.80 -13.06
CA ALA A 252 4.61 -15.87 -14.02
C ALA A 252 3.53 -16.86 -13.53
N LEU A 253 2.71 -16.51 -12.54
CA LEU A 253 1.68 -17.40 -11.99
C LEU A 253 0.57 -17.71 -12.98
N MET A 254 0.06 -16.70 -13.68
CA MET A 254 -1.04 -16.88 -14.63
C MET A 254 -0.70 -17.86 -15.76
N PRO A 255 0.48 -17.75 -16.43
CA PRO A 255 0.87 -18.72 -17.45
C PRO A 255 1.13 -20.13 -16.91
N SER A 256 1.48 -20.26 -15.64
CA SER A 256 1.81 -21.57 -15.04
C SER A 256 0.60 -22.35 -14.53
N GLY A 257 -0.60 -21.74 -14.51
CA GLY A 257 -1.83 -22.36 -14.00
C GLY A 257 -1.81 -22.68 -12.50
N LYS A 258 -0.83 -22.14 -11.74
CA LYS A 258 -0.70 -22.39 -10.30
C LYS A 258 -1.61 -21.48 -9.49
N SER A 259 -2.25 -22.04 -8.47
CA SER A 259 -3.02 -21.25 -7.50
C SER A 259 -2.11 -20.53 -6.51
N LEU A 260 -2.53 -19.33 -6.09
CA LEU A 260 -1.83 -18.51 -5.09
C LEU A 260 -2.62 -18.43 -3.80
N THR A 261 -2.00 -18.83 -2.70
CA THR A 261 -2.56 -18.72 -1.36
C THR A 261 -1.67 -17.83 -0.49
N LEU A 262 -2.25 -16.76 0.05
CA LEU A 262 -1.60 -15.88 1.01
C LEU A 262 -2.11 -16.19 2.41
N ILE A 263 -1.20 -16.47 3.33
CA ILE A 263 -1.50 -16.83 4.71
C ILE A 263 -0.73 -15.95 5.69
N GLN A 264 -1.27 -15.79 6.88
CA GLN A 264 -0.55 -15.23 8.01
C GLN A 264 0.23 -16.36 8.71
N PRO A 265 1.44 -16.13 9.23
CA PRO A 265 2.18 -17.14 9.98
C PRO A 265 1.42 -17.51 11.28
N HIS A 266 1.50 -18.78 11.64
CA HIS A 266 1.04 -19.23 12.95
C HIS A 266 2.21 -19.15 13.95
N PHE A 267 1.99 -18.48 15.07
CA PHE A 267 3.00 -18.31 16.11
C PHE A 267 2.87 -19.42 17.16
N ILE A 268 3.98 -20.05 17.47
CA ILE A 268 4.08 -21.02 18.56
C ILE A 268 4.88 -20.36 19.68
N ARG A 269 4.27 -20.27 20.86
CA ARG A 269 4.96 -19.77 22.05
C ARG A 269 5.93 -20.84 22.55
N MET A 270 7.22 -20.52 22.56
CA MET A 270 8.24 -21.37 23.15
C MET A 270 8.67 -20.81 24.49
N ASN A 271 8.65 -21.66 25.52
CA ASN A 271 9.22 -21.34 26.81
C ASN A 271 10.60 -21.98 26.89
N VAL A 272 11.62 -21.15 26.96
CA VAL A 272 13.01 -21.61 27.05
C VAL A 272 13.46 -21.46 28.51
N ARG A 273 13.98 -22.55 29.12
CA ARG A 273 14.64 -22.50 30.40
C ARG A 273 16.14 -22.73 30.16
N VAL A 274 16.92 -21.75 30.56
CA VAL A 274 18.38 -21.81 30.46
C VAL A 274 18.97 -22.04 31.85
N TRP A 275 19.80 -23.05 31.95
CA TRP A 275 20.54 -23.35 33.16
C TRP A 275 21.98 -22.90 32.92
N LEU A 276 22.47 -22.00 33.78
CA LEU A 276 23.84 -21.49 33.69
C LEU A 276 24.59 -21.97 34.90
N GLU A 277 25.71 -22.64 34.68
CA GLU A 277 26.66 -22.99 35.72
C GLU A 277 27.60 -21.80 35.97
N LYS A 278 27.81 -21.45 37.21
CA LYS A 278 28.63 -20.30 37.62
C LYS A 278 29.68 -20.72 38.62
N ASP A 279 30.87 -20.17 38.46
CA ASP A 279 31.98 -20.40 39.39
C ASP A 279 31.96 -19.46 40.60
N SER A 280 31.34 -18.30 40.50
CA SER A 280 31.21 -17.32 41.55
C SER A 280 29.89 -16.53 41.53
N MET A 281 29.51 -15.96 42.70
CA MET A 281 28.29 -15.11 42.81
C MET A 281 28.41 -13.82 42.04
N ASP A 282 29.59 -13.25 41.86
CA ASP A 282 29.81 -11.96 41.21
C ASP A 282 29.56 -12.01 39.68
N GLN A 283 29.70 -13.21 39.08
CA GLN A 283 29.44 -13.43 37.68
C GLN A 283 27.95 -13.69 37.34
N ALA A 284 27.12 -13.92 38.38
CA ALA A 284 25.72 -14.29 38.18
C ALA A 284 24.91 -13.18 37.46
N TYR A 285 25.18 -11.93 37.81
CA TYR A 285 24.48 -10.77 37.22
C TYR A 285 24.86 -10.57 35.74
N ASP A 286 26.16 -10.65 35.44
CA ASP A 286 26.67 -10.52 34.08
C ASP A 286 26.18 -11.64 33.15
N LEU A 287 26.11 -12.87 33.67
CA LEU A 287 25.56 -14.00 32.90
C LEU A 287 24.07 -13.86 32.66
N GLN A 288 23.32 -13.32 33.61
CA GLN A 288 21.90 -13.05 33.44
C GLN A 288 21.64 -11.99 32.37
N GLN A 289 22.44 -10.92 32.34
CA GLN A 289 22.33 -9.85 31.34
C GLN A 289 22.72 -10.33 29.92
N ARG A 290 23.64 -11.28 29.81
CA ARG A 290 24.04 -11.86 28.52
C ARG A 290 23.11 -12.94 28.00
N ALA A 291 22.28 -13.52 28.86
CA ALA A 291 21.32 -14.57 28.53
C ALA A 291 19.93 -14.03 28.14
N LEU A 292 19.63 -12.78 28.44
CA LEU A 292 18.44 -12.03 28.01
C LEU A 292 18.67 -11.36 26.67
#